data_60882f4166545b213f8c180417228069
#
_entry.id   60882f4166545b213f8c180417228069
#
_cell.length_a   1.000
_cell.length_b   1.000
_cell.length_c   1.000
_cell.angle_alpha   90.00
_cell.angle_beta   90.00
_cell.angle_gamma   90.00
#
_symmetry.space_group_name_H-M   'P 1'
#
loop_
_entity.id
_entity.type
_entity.pdbx_description
1 polymer ?
#
loop_
_entity_poly.entity_id
_entity_poly.type
_entity_poly.pdbx_seq_one_letter_code
_entity_poly.pdbx_strand_id
1 'polypeptide(L)'
;KDLYYSILLDVYGKTLNKRQLDVMAAYYNEDLSLSEIAANMQISKQGVRDIIKRAEAHLMQLEMQLSFIEKARSREKFLIDIVKNIEEINLSVQEMEQQSVNHSNIKEQLDRTRELVLKILDE
;
A
#
# COMPACT_ATOMS: atom_id res chain seq x y z
N LYS A 1 11.99 12.58 8.63
CA LYS A 1 10.69 12.51 7.92
C LYS A 1 10.19 11.07 7.92
N ASP A 2 9.07 10.82 8.53
CA ASP A 2 8.46 9.48 8.57
C ASP A 2 7.68 9.20 7.28
N LEU A 3 8.19 8.29 6.47
CA LEU A 3 7.58 7.93 5.19
C LEU A 3 6.21 7.26 5.30
N TYR A 4 5.84 6.83 6.50
CA TYR A 4 4.50 6.28 6.73
C TYR A 4 3.40 7.31 6.44
N TYR A 5 3.66 8.57 6.70
CA TYR A 5 2.71 9.64 6.36
C TYR A 5 2.49 9.82 4.86
N SER A 6 3.44 9.42 4.04
CA SER A 6 3.24 9.36 2.59
C SER A 6 2.15 8.37 2.22
N ILE A 7 2.15 7.21 2.87
CA ILE A 7 1.12 6.18 2.68
C ILE A 7 -0.23 6.66 3.19
N LEU A 8 -0.26 7.28 4.36
CA LEU A 8 -1.48 7.86 4.92
C LEU A 8 -2.07 8.95 4.00
N LEU A 9 -1.20 9.76 3.41
CA LEU A 9 -1.60 10.80 2.47
C LEU A 9 -2.23 10.21 1.21
N ASP A 10 -1.66 9.15 0.68
CA ASP A 10 -2.21 8.47 -0.50
C ASP A 10 -3.61 7.90 -0.23
N VAL A 11 -3.81 7.32 0.94
CA VAL A 11 -5.08 6.66 1.29
C VAL A 11 -6.14 7.64 1.75
N TYR A 12 -5.77 8.60 2.60
CA TYR A 12 -6.72 9.48 3.28
C TYR A 12 -6.61 10.96 2.88
N GLY A 13 -5.70 11.32 1.97
CA GLY A 13 -5.41 12.71 1.62
C GLY A 13 -6.61 13.52 1.17
N LYS A 14 -7.58 12.86 0.54
CA LYS A 14 -8.81 13.51 0.08
C LYS A 14 -9.67 14.08 1.21
N THR A 15 -9.43 13.67 2.44
CA THR A 15 -10.13 14.20 3.62
C THR A 15 -9.53 15.50 4.13
N LEU A 16 -8.34 15.86 3.68
CA LEU A 16 -7.69 17.12 4.02
C LEU A 16 -8.31 18.28 3.24
N ASN A 17 -8.27 19.50 3.83
CA ASN A 17 -8.59 20.68 3.05
C ASN A 17 -7.46 20.95 2.03
N LYS A 18 -7.74 21.82 1.06
CA LYS A 18 -6.80 22.09 -0.03
C LYS A 18 -5.43 22.56 0.47
N ARG A 19 -5.42 23.44 1.44
CA ARG A 19 -4.17 24.00 2.01
C ARG A 19 -3.33 22.92 2.67
N GLN A 20 -3.93 22.07 3.47
CA GLN A 20 -3.27 20.93 4.11
C GLN A 20 -2.75 19.94 3.06
N LEU A 21 -3.56 19.64 2.07
CA LEU A 21 -3.17 18.71 1.00
C LEU A 21 -1.97 19.24 0.22
N ASP A 22 -1.99 20.52 -0.16
CA ASP A 22 -0.89 21.14 -0.90
C ASP A 22 0.41 21.13 -0.10
N VAL A 23 0.35 21.45 1.18
CA VAL A 23 1.53 21.44 2.07
C VAL A 23 2.05 20.02 2.26
N MET A 24 1.18 19.07 2.52
CA MET A 24 1.58 17.67 2.72
C MET A 24 2.17 17.06 1.46
N ALA A 25 1.58 17.34 0.30
CA ALA A 25 2.12 16.88 -0.99
C ALA A 25 3.49 17.47 -1.27
N ALA A 26 3.67 18.78 -1.04
CA ALA A 26 4.95 19.43 -1.21
C ALA A 26 6.03 18.84 -0.31
N TYR A 27 5.69 18.54 0.94
CA TYR A 27 6.61 18.01 1.92
C TYR A 27 6.95 16.52 1.68
N TYR A 28 5.96 15.69 1.44
CA TYR A 28 6.14 14.23 1.35
C TYR A 28 6.35 13.71 -0.07
N ASN A 29 5.74 14.32 -1.08
CA ASN A 29 5.82 13.82 -2.47
C ASN A 29 6.83 14.59 -3.31
N GLU A 30 6.97 15.89 -3.09
CA GLU A 30 7.92 16.74 -3.84
C GLU A 30 9.23 16.97 -3.10
N ASP A 31 9.35 16.50 -1.87
CA ASP A 31 10.54 16.58 -1.04
C ASP A 31 11.05 18.02 -0.82
N LEU A 32 10.13 18.98 -0.76
CA LEU A 32 10.47 20.37 -0.50
C LEU A 32 10.79 20.59 0.99
N SER A 33 11.72 21.48 1.26
CA SER A 33 12.04 21.91 2.63
C SER A 33 10.93 22.77 3.22
N LEU A 34 10.88 22.84 4.55
CA LEU A 34 9.94 23.74 5.23
C LEU A 34 10.10 25.19 4.77
N SER A 35 11.34 25.62 4.55
CA SER A 35 11.64 26.99 4.09
C SER A 35 11.10 27.24 2.67
N GLU A 36 11.25 26.26 1.77
CA GLU A 36 10.74 26.35 0.41
C GLU A 36 9.22 26.41 0.37
N ILE A 37 8.56 25.55 1.17
CA ILE A 37 7.10 25.55 1.29
C ILE A 37 6.60 26.89 1.85
N ALA A 38 7.26 27.39 2.90
CA ALA A 38 6.92 28.67 3.52
C ALA A 38 7.00 29.82 2.51
N ALA A 39 8.06 29.84 1.72
CA ALA A 39 8.26 30.85 0.68
C ALA A 39 7.17 30.75 -0.41
N ASN A 40 6.87 29.55 -0.88
CA ASN A 40 5.87 29.32 -1.92
C ASN A 40 4.46 29.71 -1.47
N MET A 41 4.13 29.48 -0.21
CA MET A 41 2.81 29.75 0.34
C MET A 41 2.70 31.12 1.01
N GLN A 42 3.79 31.87 1.09
CA GLN A 42 3.83 33.20 1.72
C GLN A 42 3.37 33.16 3.19
N ILE A 43 3.80 32.17 3.92
CA ILE A 43 3.57 32.01 5.36
C ILE A 43 4.88 31.75 6.09
N SER A 44 4.86 31.77 7.42
CA SER A 44 6.02 31.47 8.23
C SER A 44 6.37 29.98 8.19
N LYS A 45 7.65 29.67 8.42
CA LYS A 45 8.12 28.29 8.57
C LYS A 45 7.39 27.58 9.71
N GLN A 46 7.11 28.28 10.80
CA GLN A 46 6.33 27.75 11.91
C GLN A 46 4.88 27.45 11.49
N GLY A 47 4.30 28.30 10.66
CA GLY A 47 2.97 28.06 10.08
C GLY A 47 2.92 26.77 9.26
N VAL A 48 3.96 26.50 8.46
CA VAL A 48 4.08 25.24 7.71
C VAL A 48 4.14 24.06 8.66
N ARG A 49 4.97 24.11 9.70
CA ARG A 49 5.06 23.05 10.71
C ARG A 49 3.71 22.75 11.35
N ASP A 50 2.97 23.79 11.69
CA ASP A 50 1.66 23.65 12.34
C ASP A 50 0.64 22.97 11.41
N ILE A 51 0.64 23.34 10.13
CA ILE A 51 -0.20 22.70 9.12
C ILE A 51 0.13 21.21 8.99
N ILE A 52 1.42 20.89 8.87
CA ILE A 52 1.88 19.49 8.75
C ILE A 52 1.46 18.69 9.98
N LYS A 53 1.71 19.21 11.18
CA LYS A 53 1.35 18.52 12.42
C LYS A 53 -0.14 18.20 12.52
N ARG A 54 -0.99 19.17 12.16
CA ARG A 54 -2.44 18.97 12.20
C ARG A 54 -2.90 17.99 11.15
N ALA A 55 -2.33 18.06 9.95
CA ALA A 55 -2.66 17.11 8.88
C ALA A 55 -2.22 15.69 9.24
N GLU A 56 -1.01 15.52 9.76
CA GLU A 56 -0.50 14.22 10.22
C GLU A 56 -1.39 13.61 11.30
N ALA A 57 -1.79 14.42 12.29
CA ALA A 57 -2.67 13.96 13.36
C ALA A 57 -4.03 13.51 12.83
N HIS A 58 -4.59 14.26 11.88
CA HIS A 58 -5.86 13.91 11.24
C HIS A 58 -5.78 12.59 10.48
N LEU A 59 -4.75 12.42 9.67
CA LEU A 59 -4.54 11.19 8.88
C LEU A 59 -4.34 9.98 9.79
N MET A 60 -3.53 10.12 10.84
CA MET A 60 -3.29 9.05 11.80
C MET A 60 -4.55 8.66 12.54
N GLN A 61 -5.38 9.63 12.92
CA GLN A 61 -6.64 9.36 13.58
C GLN A 61 -7.60 8.56 12.68
N LEU A 62 -7.65 8.88 11.39
CA LEU A 62 -8.45 8.12 10.43
C LEU A 62 -7.99 6.67 10.34
N GLU A 63 -6.69 6.43 10.26
CA GLU A 63 -6.17 5.07 10.23
C GLU A 63 -6.48 4.31 11.54
N MET A 64 -6.37 4.96 12.68
CA MET A 64 -6.74 4.37 13.97
C MET A 64 -8.21 3.95 14.02
N GLN A 65 -9.09 4.70 13.38
CA GLN A 65 -10.52 4.42 13.35
C GLN A 65 -10.91 3.41 12.25
N LEU A 66 -10.32 3.52 11.07
CA LEU A 66 -10.74 2.78 9.89
C LEU A 66 -9.86 1.58 9.57
N SER A 67 -8.58 1.63 9.90
CA SER A 67 -7.60 0.55 9.69
C SER A 67 -7.51 0.07 8.23
N PHE A 68 -7.73 0.95 7.24
CA PHE A 68 -7.71 0.56 5.82
C PHE A 68 -6.33 0.08 5.38
N ILE A 69 -5.26 0.75 5.86
CA ILE A 69 -3.88 0.38 5.51
C ILE A 69 -3.52 -0.96 6.15
N GLU A 70 -3.84 -1.14 7.42
CA GLU A 70 -3.59 -2.39 8.13
C GLU A 70 -4.33 -3.56 7.49
N LYS A 71 -5.61 -3.38 7.16
CA LYS A 71 -6.42 -4.39 6.49
C LYS A 71 -5.88 -4.74 5.11
N ALA A 72 -5.43 -3.74 4.34
CA ALA A 72 -4.84 -3.96 3.02
C ALA A 72 -3.53 -4.75 3.12
N ARG A 73 -2.67 -4.42 4.09
CA ARG A 73 -1.42 -5.16 4.34
C ARG A 73 -1.68 -6.61 4.75
N SER A 74 -2.65 -6.84 5.62
CA SER A 74 -3.02 -8.20 6.04
C SER A 74 -3.56 -9.01 4.87
N ARG A 75 -4.39 -8.41 4.02
CA ARG A 75 -4.93 -9.05 2.83
C ARG A 75 -3.83 -9.43 1.85
N GLU A 76 -2.91 -8.52 1.61
CA GLU A 76 -1.74 -8.76 0.74
C GLU A 76 -0.91 -9.93 1.25
N LYS A 77 -0.64 -9.97 2.55
CA LYS A 77 0.09 -11.07 3.18
C LYS A 77 -0.60 -12.42 2.97
N PHE A 78 -1.91 -12.48 3.17
CA PHE A 78 -2.67 -13.71 2.94
C PHE A 78 -2.62 -14.15 1.47
N LEU A 79 -2.72 -13.21 0.53
CA LEU A 79 -2.63 -13.52 -0.90
C LEU A 79 -1.24 -14.04 -1.28
N ILE A 80 -0.19 -13.48 -0.73
CA ILE A 80 1.19 -13.96 -0.94
C ILE A 80 1.33 -15.39 -0.39
N ASP A 81 0.81 -15.68 0.78
CA ASP A 81 0.84 -17.01 1.37
C ASP A 81 0.09 -18.04 0.51
N ILE A 82 -1.05 -17.64 -0.06
CA ILE A 82 -1.82 -18.49 -0.99
C ILE A 82 -0.99 -18.81 -2.24
N VAL A 83 -0.32 -17.83 -2.82
CA VAL A 83 0.55 -18.03 -3.99
C VAL A 83 1.66 -19.03 -3.67
N LYS A 84 2.32 -18.87 -2.51
CA LYS A 84 3.38 -19.79 -2.06
C LYS A 84 2.85 -21.23 -1.92
N ASN A 85 1.68 -21.39 -1.33
CA ASN A 85 1.06 -22.71 -1.19
C ASN A 85 0.75 -23.34 -2.56
N ILE A 86 0.25 -22.56 -3.51
CA ILE A 86 -0.02 -23.03 -4.88
C ILE A 86 1.28 -23.47 -5.55
N GLU A 87 2.37 -22.72 -5.40
CA GLU A 87 3.67 -23.07 -5.96
C GLU A 87 4.22 -24.38 -5.37
N GLU A 88 4.06 -24.59 -4.06
CA GLU A 88 4.44 -25.84 -3.40
C GLU A 88 3.62 -27.01 -3.89
N ILE A 89 2.31 -26.85 -4.07
CA ILE A 89 1.43 -27.88 -4.61
C ILE A 89 1.83 -28.22 -6.05
N ASN A 90 2.11 -27.21 -6.88
CA ASN A 90 2.57 -27.40 -8.25
C ASN A 90 3.86 -28.22 -8.32
N LEU A 91 4.81 -27.94 -7.43
CA LEU A 91 6.05 -28.72 -7.36
C LEU A 91 5.77 -30.19 -6.98
N SER A 92 4.90 -30.41 -6.01
CA SER A 92 4.50 -31.77 -5.60
C SER A 92 3.81 -32.53 -6.74
N VAL A 93 2.96 -31.85 -7.51
CA VAL A 93 2.30 -32.44 -8.67
C VAL A 93 3.29 -32.79 -9.77
N GLN A 94 4.31 -31.95 -10.02
CA GLN A 94 5.37 -32.24 -10.98
C GLN A 94 6.18 -33.45 -10.61
N GLU A 95 6.49 -33.63 -9.32
CA GLU A 95 7.19 -34.83 -8.83
C GLU A 95 6.33 -36.09 -9.03
N MET A 96 5.01 -35.98 -8.92
CA MET A 96 4.10 -37.11 -9.13
C MET A 96 3.90 -37.46 -10.61
N GLU A 97 4.10 -36.51 -11.54
CA GLU A 97 3.97 -36.74 -13.00
C GLU A 97 4.93 -37.78 -13.53
N GLN A 98 6.02 -38.05 -12.87
CA GLN A 98 6.97 -39.11 -13.25
C GLN A 98 6.43 -40.50 -12.91
N GLN A 99 5.36 -40.60 -12.13
CA GLN A 99 4.86 -41.89 -11.60
C GLN A 99 3.44 -42.24 -12.00
N SER A 100 2.61 -41.32 -12.50
CA SER A 100 1.23 -41.66 -12.92
C SER A 100 0.64 -40.63 -13.89
N VAL A 101 -0.43 -41.08 -14.51
CA VAL A 101 -1.16 -40.44 -15.61
C VAL A 101 -2.11 -39.34 -15.08
N ASN A 102 -2.10 -38.17 -15.68
CA ASN A 102 -3.21 -37.23 -15.65
C ASN A 102 -3.22 -36.21 -14.50
N HIS A 103 -2.14 -35.40 -14.38
CA HIS A 103 -2.12 -34.22 -13.50
C HIS A 103 -2.35 -32.90 -14.25
N SER A 104 -2.57 -32.96 -15.57
CA SER A 104 -2.71 -31.75 -16.40
C SER A 104 -3.84 -30.83 -15.94
N ASN A 105 -4.97 -31.38 -15.50
CA ASN A 105 -6.11 -30.62 -15.01
C ASN A 105 -5.83 -29.91 -13.69
N ILE A 106 -5.16 -30.59 -12.76
CA ILE A 106 -4.81 -30.02 -11.46
C ILE A 106 -3.83 -28.89 -11.65
N LYS A 107 -2.79 -29.09 -12.44
CA LYS A 107 -1.79 -28.07 -12.77
C LYS A 107 -2.42 -26.85 -13.43
N GLU A 108 -3.30 -27.06 -14.39
CA GLU A 108 -4.00 -25.98 -15.08
C GLU A 108 -4.88 -25.16 -14.13
N GLN A 109 -5.63 -25.81 -13.23
CA GLN A 109 -6.46 -25.15 -12.24
C GLN A 109 -5.63 -24.34 -11.24
N LEU A 110 -4.49 -24.87 -10.80
CA LEU A 110 -3.58 -24.18 -9.88
C LEU A 110 -2.95 -22.96 -10.56
N ASP A 111 -2.54 -23.07 -11.80
CA ASP A 111 -1.96 -21.96 -12.56
C ASP A 111 -2.99 -20.84 -12.76
N ARG A 112 -4.23 -21.17 -13.07
CA ARG A 112 -5.31 -20.18 -13.16
C ARG A 112 -5.56 -19.47 -11.83
N THR A 113 -5.60 -20.20 -10.73
CA THR A 113 -5.80 -19.62 -9.41
C THR A 113 -4.63 -18.71 -9.03
N ARG A 114 -3.41 -19.17 -9.31
CA ARG A 114 -2.19 -18.38 -9.08
C ARG A 114 -2.23 -17.06 -9.86
N GLU A 115 -2.61 -17.09 -11.12
CA GLU A 115 -2.70 -15.88 -11.94
C GLU A 115 -3.79 -14.93 -11.46
N LEU A 116 -4.93 -15.44 -11.01
CA LEU A 116 -5.99 -14.62 -10.43
C LEU A 116 -5.53 -13.91 -9.15
N VAL A 117 -4.80 -14.61 -8.29
CA VAL A 117 -4.27 -14.03 -7.04
C VAL A 117 -3.22 -12.96 -7.36
N LEU A 118 -2.31 -13.23 -8.30
CA LEU A 118 -1.30 -12.26 -8.73
C LEU A 118 -1.94 -11.02 -9.34
N LYS A 119 -3.02 -11.18 -10.09
CA LYS A 119 -3.78 -10.05 -10.65
C LYS A 119 -4.40 -9.18 -9.56
N ILE A 120 -4.91 -9.77 -8.50
CA ILE A 120 -5.43 -9.02 -7.33
C ILE A 120 -4.29 -8.25 -6.64
N LEU A 121 -3.11 -8.85 -6.50
CA LEU A 121 -1.95 -8.20 -5.88
C LEU A 121 -1.47 -6.98 -6.67
N ASP A 122 -1.60 -6.99 -8.01
CA ASP A 122 -1.19 -5.89 -8.89
C ASP A 122 -2.19 -4.73 -8.91
N GLU A 123 -3.37 -4.91 -8.37
CA GLU A 123 -4.35 -3.83 -8.19
C GLU A 123 -3.98 -2.96 -6.98
#